data_5f7cb2c71683b030903de5575569fc14
#
_entry.id   5f7cb2c71683b030903de5575569fc14
#
_cell.length_a   1.000
_cell.length_b   1.000
_cell.length_c   1.000
_cell.angle_alpha   90.00
_cell.angle_beta   90.00
_cell.angle_gamma   90.00
#
_symmetry.space_group_name_H-M   'P 1'
#
loop_
_entity.id
_entity.type
_entity.pdbx_description
1 polymer ?
#
loop_
_entity_poly.entity_id
_entity_poly.type
_entity_poly.pdbx_seq_one_letter_code
_entity_poly.pdbx_strand_id
1 'polypeptide(L)'
;MSENKSHVETGVDTYQDELDLRVKHLEVELNKNIGRYWWKSYINTAFWNNISTPINLIITIITALTTAQTATNNLLSDAVMREISLAALLISTLNTFFRPSTQLARCMENMNNWRTLGSEFEKIYINTTITTEQGLYEREAKFKELMEKVLEMKRSQDTNFITDLIHLASKALCIKDKESWKPDI
;
A
#
# COMPACT_ATOMS: atom_id res chain seq x y z
N MET A 1 3.49 57.09 29.71
CA MET A 1 3.98 56.41 28.50
C MET A 1 4.15 54.93 28.80
N SER A 2 3.06 54.21 28.98
CA SER A 2 3.12 52.80 29.35
C SER A 2 1.83 52.04 28.97
N GLU A 3 1.36 52.13 27.71
CA GLU A 3 0.15 51.41 27.30
C GLU A 3 0.24 50.67 25.93
N ASN A 4 1.42 50.56 25.34
CA ASN A 4 1.54 50.02 23.98
C ASN A 4 2.29 48.68 23.91
N LYS A 5 2.53 47.97 25.04
CA LYS A 5 3.20 46.66 25.04
C LYS A 5 2.27 45.46 25.10
N SER A 6 1.02 45.61 25.57
CA SER A 6 0.11 44.46 25.79
C SER A 6 -0.62 43.97 24.53
N HIS A 7 -0.73 44.80 23.47
CA HIS A 7 -1.45 44.39 22.27
C HIS A 7 -0.62 43.58 21.25
N VAL A 8 0.73 43.66 21.35
CA VAL A 8 1.60 42.94 20.43
C VAL A 8 1.80 41.47 20.88
N GLU A 9 1.87 41.22 22.19
CA GLU A 9 2.06 39.86 22.73
C GLU A 9 0.85 38.96 22.49
N THR A 10 -0.37 39.46 22.60
CA THR A 10 -1.60 38.66 22.36
C THR A 10 -1.78 38.24 20.88
N GLY A 11 -1.25 39.02 19.93
CA GLY A 11 -1.34 38.71 18.50
C GLY A 11 -0.35 37.62 18.06
N VAL A 12 0.81 37.56 18.68
CA VAL A 12 1.87 36.57 18.37
C VAL A 12 1.47 35.19 18.88
N ASP A 13 0.97 35.10 20.11
CA ASP A 13 0.51 33.83 20.69
C ASP A 13 -0.63 33.22 19.89
N THR A 14 -1.61 34.02 19.45
CA THR A 14 -2.74 33.54 18.66
C THR A 14 -2.30 33.00 17.29
N TYR A 15 -1.29 33.62 16.67
CA TYR A 15 -0.79 33.18 15.36
C TYR A 15 0.03 31.88 15.45
N GLN A 16 0.81 31.71 16.49
CA GLN A 16 1.59 30.50 16.75
C GLN A 16 0.67 29.31 17.03
N ASP A 17 -0.40 29.52 17.78
CA ASP A 17 -1.43 28.52 18.04
C ASP A 17 -2.14 28.07 16.75
N GLU A 18 -2.45 28.99 15.84
CA GLU A 18 -3.06 28.68 14.55
C GLU A 18 -2.12 27.88 13.65
N LEU A 19 -0.83 28.21 13.63
CA LEU A 19 0.19 27.47 12.88
C LEU A 19 0.35 26.04 13.41
N ASP A 20 0.43 25.87 14.72
CA ASP A 20 0.51 24.56 15.36
C ASP A 20 -0.71 23.69 15.03
N LEU A 21 -1.90 24.29 15.04
CA LEU A 21 -3.14 23.61 14.65
C LEU A 21 -3.11 23.12 13.19
N ARG A 22 -2.61 23.94 12.27
CA ARG A 22 -2.47 23.57 10.85
C ARG A 22 -1.47 22.42 10.67
N VAL A 23 -0.33 22.49 11.34
CA VAL A 23 0.70 21.43 11.32
C VAL A 23 0.13 20.12 11.84
N LYS A 24 -0.58 20.13 12.97
CA LYS A 24 -1.25 18.95 13.52
C LYS A 24 -2.31 18.38 12.58
N HIS A 25 -3.09 19.22 11.93
CA HIS A 25 -4.08 18.76 10.94
C HIS A 25 -3.42 18.03 9.77
N LEU A 26 -2.36 18.60 9.20
CA LEU A 26 -1.59 17.96 8.12
C LEU A 26 -0.95 16.65 8.58
N GLU A 27 -0.42 16.60 9.80
CA GLU A 27 0.15 15.38 10.40
C GLU A 27 -0.89 14.25 10.48
N VAL A 28 -2.06 14.56 11.03
CA VAL A 28 -3.14 13.56 11.17
C VAL A 28 -3.63 13.08 9.80
N GLU A 29 -3.79 13.99 8.86
CA GLU A 29 -4.25 13.65 7.51
C GLU A 29 -3.22 12.79 6.75
N LEU A 30 -1.94 13.15 6.80
CA LEU A 30 -0.84 12.37 6.20
C LEU A 30 -0.76 10.98 6.81
N ASN A 31 -0.73 10.89 8.14
CA ASN A 31 -0.66 9.63 8.86
C ASN A 31 -1.82 8.69 8.47
N LYS A 32 -3.05 9.22 8.41
CA LYS A 32 -4.23 8.47 8.01
C LYS A 32 -4.18 8.02 6.54
N ASN A 33 -3.79 8.90 5.62
CA ASN A 33 -3.73 8.57 4.19
C ASN A 33 -2.66 7.51 3.94
N ILE A 34 -1.42 7.71 4.42
CA ILE A 34 -0.31 6.77 4.24
C ILE A 34 -0.66 5.41 4.84
N GLY A 35 -1.18 5.37 6.07
CA GLY A 35 -1.55 4.13 6.75
C GLY A 35 -2.62 3.34 6.01
N ARG A 36 -3.69 4.02 5.57
CA ARG A 36 -4.80 3.41 4.84
C ARG A 36 -4.35 2.79 3.50
N TYR A 37 -3.59 3.53 2.71
CA TYR A 37 -3.18 3.04 1.38
C TYR A 37 -2.08 1.99 1.47
N TRP A 38 -1.16 2.10 2.42
CA TRP A 38 -0.19 1.05 2.72
C TRP A 38 -0.92 -0.26 3.12
N TRP A 39 -1.90 -0.19 4.02
CA TRP A 39 -2.68 -1.34 4.46
C TRP A 39 -3.48 -1.97 3.31
N LYS A 40 -4.11 -1.14 2.47
CA LYS A 40 -4.79 -1.61 1.25
C LYS A 40 -3.83 -2.37 0.33
N SER A 41 -2.63 -1.84 0.11
CA SER A 41 -1.60 -2.47 -0.72
C SER A 41 -1.07 -3.76 -0.09
N TYR A 42 -0.91 -3.82 1.23
CA TYR A 42 -0.51 -5.01 1.97
C TYR A 42 -1.53 -6.16 1.80
N ILE A 43 -2.82 -5.90 2.00
CA ILE A 43 -3.88 -6.91 1.83
C ILE A 43 -3.89 -7.42 0.40
N ASN A 44 -3.78 -6.54 -0.59
CA ASN A 44 -3.74 -6.94 -1.99
C ASN A 44 -2.50 -7.79 -2.31
N THR A 45 -1.35 -7.44 -1.76
CA THR A 45 -0.12 -8.22 -1.90
C THR A 45 -0.29 -9.62 -1.29
N ALA A 46 -0.84 -9.71 -0.09
CA ALA A 46 -1.11 -10.99 0.57
C ALA A 46 -2.09 -11.85 -0.25
N PHE A 47 -3.15 -11.26 -0.78
CA PHE A 47 -4.12 -11.96 -1.63
C PHE A 47 -3.46 -12.53 -2.89
N TRP A 48 -2.74 -11.69 -3.65
CA TRP A 48 -2.11 -12.14 -4.89
C TRP A 48 -0.98 -13.13 -4.66
N ASN A 49 -0.24 -13.01 -3.55
CA ASN A 49 0.77 -13.99 -3.17
C ASN A 49 0.16 -15.37 -2.90
N ASN A 50 -0.96 -15.40 -2.18
CA ASN A 50 -1.68 -16.65 -1.87
C ASN A 50 -2.30 -17.31 -3.12
N ILE A 51 -2.55 -16.55 -4.19
CA ILE A 51 -3.06 -17.08 -5.46
C ILE A 51 -1.93 -17.43 -6.42
N SER A 52 -0.95 -16.55 -6.57
CA SER A 52 0.15 -16.70 -7.53
C SER A 52 1.04 -17.91 -7.22
N THR A 53 1.37 -18.10 -5.94
CA THR A 53 2.25 -19.19 -5.50
C THR A 53 1.70 -20.59 -5.83
N PRO A 54 0.47 -20.97 -5.43
CA PRO A 54 -0.07 -22.28 -5.78
C PRO A 54 -0.32 -22.47 -7.27
N ILE A 55 -0.75 -21.42 -8.00
CA ILE A 55 -0.92 -21.50 -9.46
C ILE A 55 0.41 -21.83 -10.13
N ASN A 56 1.48 -21.13 -9.79
CA ASN A 56 2.81 -21.38 -10.36
C ASN A 56 3.32 -22.79 -10.00
N LEU A 57 3.08 -23.24 -8.77
CA LEU A 57 3.45 -24.60 -8.36
C LEU A 57 2.70 -25.66 -9.17
N ILE A 58 1.39 -25.51 -9.35
CA ILE A 58 0.57 -26.45 -10.14
C ILE A 58 1.04 -26.46 -11.60
N ILE A 59 1.29 -25.31 -12.21
CA ILE A 59 1.82 -25.23 -13.57
C ILE A 59 3.16 -25.96 -13.69
N THR A 60 4.05 -25.76 -12.70
CA THR A 60 5.36 -26.43 -12.67
C THR A 60 5.21 -27.96 -12.58
N ILE A 61 4.31 -28.46 -11.72
CA ILE A 61 4.06 -29.90 -11.57
C ILE A 61 3.48 -30.47 -12.87
N ILE A 62 2.49 -29.80 -13.46
CA ILE A 62 1.89 -30.26 -14.73
C ILE A 62 2.94 -30.31 -15.85
N THR A 63 3.79 -29.26 -15.94
CA THR A 63 4.86 -29.22 -16.93
C THR A 63 5.87 -30.35 -16.73
N ALA A 64 6.25 -30.62 -15.47
CA ALA A 64 7.16 -31.73 -15.15
C ALA A 64 6.54 -33.10 -15.53
N LEU A 65 5.27 -33.32 -15.21
CA LEU A 65 4.54 -34.56 -15.55
C LEU A 65 4.43 -34.75 -17.06
N THR A 66 4.07 -33.72 -17.81
CA THR A 66 3.97 -33.80 -19.26
C THR A 66 5.34 -34.05 -19.92
N THR A 67 6.40 -33.42 -19.40
CA THR A 67 7.77 -33.67 -19.89
C THR A 67 8.23 -35.11 -19.60
N ALA A 68 7.96 -35.61 -18.38
CA ALA A 68 8.30 -36.99 -18.00
C ALA A 68 7.52 -38.02 -18.85
N GLN A 69 6.23 -37.79 -19.14
CA GLN A 69 5.40 -38.64 -20.00
C GLN A 69 5.99 -38.69 -21.42
N THR A 70 6.40 -37.60 -22.00
CA THR A 70 7.03 -37.57 -23.35
C THR A 70 8.35 -38.31 -23.40
N ALA A 71 9.12 -38.29 -22.30
CA ALA A 71 10.42 -38.96 -22.22
C ALA A 71 10.31 -40.50 -22.02
N THR A 72 9.27 -40.99 -21.32
CA THR A 72 9.19 -42.38 -20.91
C THR A 72 8.05 -43.18 -21.57
N ASN A 73 7.20 -42.51 -22.33
CA ASN A 73 6.08 -43.04 -23.14
C ASN A 73 4.98 -43.87 -22.38
N ASN A 74 5.04 -44.05 -21.05
CA ASN A 74 4.05 -44.90 -20.34
C ASN A 74 3.89 -44.59 -18.83
N LEU A 75 4.14 -43.37 -18.37
CA LEU A 75 3.96 -43.06 -16.94
C LEU A 75 2.49 -43.05 -16.50
N LEU A 76 1.61 -42.56 -17.38
CA LEU A 76 0.19 -42.34 -17.08
C LEU A 76 -0.67 -42.86 -18.23
N SER A 77 -1.88 -43.32 -17.93
CA SER A 77 -2.82 -43.72 -18.98
C SER A 77 -3.31 -42.54 -19.80
N ASP A 78 -3.70 -42.75 -21.04
CA ASP A 78 -4.20 -41.74 -21.96
C ASP A 78 -5.41 -40.98 -21.39
N ALA A 79 -6.26 -41.64 -20.62
CA ALA A 79 -7.40 -41.00 -19.96
C ALA A 79 -6.95 -39.98 -18.92
N VAL A 80 -5.98 -40.31 -18.07
CA VAL A 80 -5.43 -39.43 -17.05
C VAL A 80 -4.68 -38.23 -17.70
N MET A 81 -3.94 -38.51 -18.78
CA MET A 81 -3.25 -37.44 -19.52
C MET A 81 -4.21 -36.44 -20.17
N ARG A 82 -5.38 -36.92 -20.65
CA ARG A 82 -6.42 -36.05 -21.18
C ARG A 82 -6.98 -35.11 -20.12
N GLU A 83 -7.28 -35.62 -18.91
CA GLU A 83 -7.76 -34.81 -17.79
C GLU A 83 -6.72 -33.77 -17.32
N ILE A 84 -5.46 -34.19 -17.19
CA ILE A 84 -4.35 -33.30 -16.85
C ILE A 84 -4.20 -32.16 -17.89
N SER A 85 -4.30 -32.51 -19.18
CA SER A 85 -4.19 -31.53 -20.26
C SER A 85 -5.35 -30.53 -20.26
N LEU A 86 -6.57 -30.98 -19.95
CA LEU A 86 -7.74 -30.11 -19.80
C LEU A 86 -7.58 -29.16 -18.61
N ALA A 87 -7.14 -29.68 -17.47
CA ALA A 87 -6.86 -28.88 -16.28
C ALA A 87 -5.74 -27.86 -16.54
N ALA A 88 -4.68 -28.27 -17.24
CA ALA A 88 -3.58 -27.38 -17.63
C ALA A 88 -4.06 -26.22 -18.52
N LEU A 89 -4.93 -26.54 -19.48
CA LEU A 89 -5.51 -25.53 -20.37
C LEU A 89 -6.33 -24.50 -19.60
N LEU A 90 -7.19 -24.96 -18.67
CA LEU A 90 -8.01 -24.08 -17.84
C LEU A 90 -7.14 -23.18 -16.93
N ILE A 91 -6.16 -23.75 -16.25
CA ILE A 91 -5.26 -23.01 -15.35
C ILE A 91 -4.41 -22.01 -16.16
N SER A 92 -3.89 -22.41 -17.32
CA SER A 92 -3.12 -21.55 -18.21
C SER A 92 -3.96 -20.36 -18.72
N THR A 93 -5.22 -20.64 -19.09
CA THR A 93 -6.17 -19.60 -19.51
C THR A 93 -6.42 -18.59 -18.39
N LEU A 94 -6.71 -19.07 -17.17
CA LEU A 94 -6.91 -18.22 -15.99
C LEU A 94 -5.64 -17.42 -15.66
N ASN A 95 -4.48 -18.06 -15.70
CA ASN A 95 -3.20 -17.39 -15.46
C ASN A 95 -2.91 -16.30 -16.50
N THR A 96 -3.25 -16.53 -17.75
CA THR A 96 -3.09 -15.54 -18.82
C THR A 96 -4.04 -14.37 -18.67
N PHE A 97 -5.28 -14.63 -18.26
CA PHE A 97 -6.31 -13.61 -18.10
C PHE A 97 -6.06 -12.72 -16.86
N PHE A 98 -5.84 -13.35 -15.71
CA PHE A 98 -5.66 -12.61 -14.44
C PHE A 98 -4.23 -12.12 -14.20
N ARG A 99 -3.24 -12.75 -14.81
CA ARG A 99 -1.80 -12.43 -14.67
C ARG A 99 -1.39 -12.24 -13.18
N PRO A 100 -1.64 -13.22 -12.30
CA PRO A 100 -1.48 -13.05 -10.86
C PRO A 100 -0.08 -12.63 -10.44
N SER A 101 0.96 -13.10 -11.12
CA SER A 101 2.35 -12.71 -10.86
C SER A 101 2.62 -11.23 -11.19
N THR A 102 2.04 -10.71 -12.27
CA THR A 102 2.14 -9.28 -12.62
C THR A 102 1.37 -8.42 -11.63
N GLN A 103 0.19 -8.85 -11.21
CA GLN A 103 -0.59 -8.16 -10.18
C GLN A 103 0.15 -8.15 -8.83
N LEU A 104 0.74 -9.29 -8.45
CA LEU A 104 1.56 -9.39 -7.25
C LEU A 104 2.72 -8.39 -7.29
N ALA A 105 3.49 -8.35 -8.39
CA ALA A 105 4.62 -7.42 -8.54
C ALA A 105 4.18 -5.95 -8.39
N ARG A 106 3.08 -5.56 -9.03
CA ARG A 106 2.50 -4.21 -8.91
C ARG A 106 2.06 -3.89 -7.48
N CYS A 107 1.42 -4.84 -6.81
CA CYS A 107 0.98 -4.64 -5.41
C CYS A 107 2.18 -4.50 -4.46
N MET A 108 3.24 -5.29 -4.67
CA MET A 108 4.49 -5.17 -3.90
C MET A 108 5.18 -3.82 -4.12
N GLU A 109 5.26 -3.35 -5.36
CA GLU A 109 5.81 -2.03 -5.69
C GLU A 109 4.99 -0.92 -5.00
N ASN A 110 3.67 -0.95 -5.12
CA ASN A 110 2.80 0.01 -4.45
C ASN A 110 2.97 -0.02 -2.92
N MET A 111 3.04 -1.19 -2.32
CA MET A 111 3.27 -1.34 -0.88
C MET A 111 4.62 -0.72 -0.46
N ASN A 112 5.70 -0.96 -1.23
CA ASN A 112 7.02 -0.39 -0.97
C ASN A 112 7.03 1.13 -1.13
N ASN A 113 6.35 1.67 -2.14
CA ASN A 113 6.23 3.10 -2.35
C ASN A 113 5.50 3.79 -1.18
N TRP A 114 4.39 3.21 -0.69
CA TRP A 114 3.70 3.70 0.51
C TRP A 114 4.56 3.60 1.77
N ARG A 115 5.36 2.54 1.89
CA ARG A 115 6.32 2.40 2.99
C ARG A 115 7.40 3.48 2.95
N THR A 116 7.89 3.84 1.76
CA THR A 116 8.86 4.93 1.57
C THR A 116 8.27 6.27 2.01
N LEU A 117 7.04 6.60 1.59
CA LEU A 117 6.33 7.80 2.04
C LEU A 117 6.12 7.82 3.56
N GLY A 118 5.80 6.68 4.16
CA GLY A 118 5.71 6.54 5.62
C GLY A 118 7.04 6.82 6.32
N SER A 119 8.15 6.33 5.76
CA SER A 119 9.50 6.60 6.29
C SER A 119 9.89 8.08 6.14
N GLU A 120 9.50 8.74 5.03
CA GLU A 120 9.69 10.19 4.87
C GLU A 120 8.88 10.98 5.90
N PHE A 121 7.64 10.59 6.15
CA PHE A 121 6.79 11.17 7.19
C PHE A 121 7.43 11.06 8.57
N GLU A 122 7.92 9.87 8.95
CA GLU A 122 8.60 9.65 10.23
C GLU A 122 9.87 10.52 10.37
N LYS A 123 10.67 10.64 9.30
CA LYS A 123 11.86 11.50 9.30
C LYS A 123 11.52 12.96 9.52
N ILE A 124 10.46 13.48 8.90
CA ILE A 124 10.00 14.85 9.13
C ILE A 124 9.54 15.01 10.58
N TYR A 125 8.81 14.03 11.09
CA TYR A 125 8.29 14.03 12.46
C TYR A 125 9.40 14.07 13.52
N ILE A 126 10.47 13.29 13.32
CA ILE A 126 11.58 13.19 14.27
C ILE A 126 12.54 14.39 14.15
N ASN A 127 12.83 14.84 12.92
CA ASN A 127 13.92 15.79 12.65
C ASN A 127 13.52 17.27 12.73
N THR A 128 12.23 17.58 12.85
CA THR A 128 11.78 18.99 12.95
C THR A 128 11.41 19.33 14.39
N THR A 129 12.11 20.30 14.95
CA THR A 129 11.85 20.80 16.31
C THR A 129 10.59 21.68 16.31
N ILE A 130 9.63 21.38 17.21
CA ILE A 130 8.35 22.09 17.30
C ILE A 130 8.45 23.32 18.22
N THR A 131 9.57 23.47 18.94
CA THR A 131 9.73 24.49 19.99
C THR A 131 9.94 25.93 19.48
N THR A 132 10.16 26.11 18.17
CA THR A 132 10.37 27.42 17.58
C THR A 132 9.37 27.65 16.44
N GLU A 133 8.92 28.88 16.27
CA GLU A 133 8.04 29.28 15.18
C GLU A 133 8.63 28.89 13.80
N GLN A 134 9.92 29.11 13.60
CA GLN A 134 10.62 28.71 12.38
C GLN A 134 10.56 27.20 12.16
N GLY A 135 10.72 26.40 13.20
CA GLY A 135 10.62 24.93 13.12
C GLY A 135 9.21 24.46 12.73
N LEU A 136 8.16 25.16 13.17
CA LEU A 136 6.78 24.88 12.76
C LEU A 136 6.55 25.20 11.27
N TYR A 137 7.09 26.33 10.77
CA TYR A 137 7.03 26.64 9.33
C TYR A 137 7.75 25.62 8.47
N GLU A 138 8.95 25.21 8.87
CA GLU A 138 9.71 24.18 8.15
C GLU A 138 8.97 22.85 8.13
N ARG A 139 8.33 22.47 9.24
CA ARG A 139 7.52 21.26 9.31
C ARG A 139 6.28 21.36 8.43
N GLU A 140 5.56 22.48 8.46
CA GLU A 140 4.40 22.72 7.60
C GLU A 140 4.77 22.60 6.12
N ALA A 141 5.87 23.23 5.70
CA ALA A 141 6.34 23.18 4.31
C ALA A 141 6.67 21.74 3.87
N LYS A 142 7.40 20.98 4.69
CA LYS A 142 7.74 19.59 4.42
C LYS A 142 6.51 18.68 4.39
N PHE A 143 5.54 18.89 5.28
CA PHE A 143 4.29 18.14 5.26
C PHE A 143 3.43 18.45 4.03
N LYS A 144 3.41 19.70 3.56
CA LYS A 144 2.74 20.08 2.31
C LYS A 144 3.38 19.40 1.10
N GLU A 145 4.72 19.40 1.00
CA GLU A 145 5.45 18.70 -0.06
C GLU A 145 5.14 17.18 -0.04
N LEU A 146 5.15 16.58 1.14
CA LEU A 146 4.83 15.16 1.28
C LEU A 146 3.36 14.87 0.93
N MET A 147 2.43 15.78 1.25
CA MET A 147 1.03 15.66 0.87
C MET A 147 0.84 15.67 -0.65
N GLU A 148 1.59 16.50 -1.37
CA GLU A 148 1.57 16.51 -2.84
C GLU A 148 2.02 15.16 -3.40
N LYS A 149 3.12 14.58 -2.89
CA LYS A 149 3.59 13.24 -3.26
C LYS A 149 2.54 12.16 -2.98
N VAL A 150 1.87 12.23 -1.83
CA VAL A 150 0.78 11.32 -1.44
C VAL A 150 -0.40 11.43 -2.42
N LEU A 151 -0.78 12.65 -2.80
CA LEU A 151 -1.86 12.89 -3.76
C LEU A 151 -1.52 12.41 -5.17
N GLU A 152 -0.28 12.63 -5.62
CA GLU A 152 0.22 12.14 -6.91
C GLU A 152 0.20 10.61 -6.95
N MET A 153 0.74 9.98 -5.92
CA MET A 153 0.75 8.53 -5.81
C MET A 153 -0.67 7.94 -5.76
N LYS A 154 -1.60 8.61 -5.06
CA LYS A 154 -3.00 8.22 -5.03
C LYS A 154 -3.66 8.30 -6.42
N ARG A 155 -3.29 9.29 -7.23
CA ARG A 155 -3.80 9.45 -8.61
C ARG A 155 -3.20 8.40 -9.56
N SER A 156 -1.94 8.02 -9.36
CA SER A 156 -1.24 7.03 -10.18
C SER A 156 -1.66 5.58 -9.89
N GLN A 157 -2.31 5.34 -8.74
CA GLN A 157 -2.83 4.01 -8.42
C GLN A 157 -4.04 3.70 -9.30
N ASP A 158 -3.86 2.81 -10.27
CA ASP A 158 -4.95 2.20 -11.01
C ASP A 158 -5.92 1.52 -10.03
N THR A 159 -7.13 2.07 -9.94
CA THR A 159 -8.25 1.41 -9.27
C THR A 159 -8.70 0.23 -10.11
N ASN A 160 -8.07 -0.91 -9.93
CA ASN A 160 -8.50 -2.15 -10.58
C ASN A 160 -9.72 -2.68 -9.80
N PHE A 161 -10.82 -3.00 -10.50
CA PHE A 161 -12.04 -3.57 -9.92
C PHE A 161 -11.76 -4.73 -8.94
N ILE A 162 -10.78 -5.58 -9.27
CA ILE A 162 -10.36 -6.69 -8.40
C ILE A 162 -9.80 -6.19 -7.08
N THR A 163 -8.99 -5.13 -7.10
CA THR A 163 -8.42 -4.49 -5.91
C THR A 163 -9.50 -3.96 -4.97
N ASP A 164 -10.54 -3.37 -5.54
CA ASP A 164 -11.67 -2.85 -4.76
C ASP A 164 -12.55 -3.97 -4.20
N LEU A 165 -12.72 -5.06 -4.97
CA LEU A 165 -13.43 -6.26 -4.51
C LEU A 165 -12.70 -6.95 -3.35
N ILE A 166 -11.37 -7.08 -3.42
CA ILE A 166 -10.54 -7.63 -2.35
C ILE A 166 -10.67 -6.78 -1.08
N HIS A 167 -10.63 -5.46 -1.23
CA HIS A 167 -10.80 -4.55 -0.09
C HIS A 167 -12.20 -4.64 0.51
N LEU A 168 -13.24 -4.75 -0.31
CA LEU A 168 -14.60 -4.97 0.16
C LEU A 168 -14.74 -6.30 0.91
N ALA A 169 -14.18 -7.38 0.37
CA ALA A 169 -14.15 -8.69 1.00
C ALA A 169 -13.39 -8.68 2.34
N SER A 170 -12.26 -7.98 2.41
CA SER A 170 -11.48 -7.86 3.65
C SER A 170 -12.28 -7.13 4.75
N LYS A 171 -13.05 -6.11 4.38
CA LYS A 171 -13.97 -5.45 5.32
C LYS A 171 -15.09 -6.36 5.79
N ALA A 172 -15.68 -7.14 4.87
CA ALA A 172 -16.74 -8.09 5.20
C ALA A 172 -16.25 -9.20 6.15
N LEU A 173 -14.96 -9.58 6.06
CA LEU A 173 -14.31 -10.55 6.94
C LEU A 173 -13.83 -9.95 8.27
N CYS A 174 -14.23 -8.71 8.59
CA CYS A 174 -13.81 -8.00 9.82
C CYS A 174 -12.29 -7.90 10.00
N ILE A 175 -11.52 -7.91 8.92
CA ILE A 175 -10.08 -7.64 8.98
C ILE A 175 -9.95 -6.17 9.36
N LYS A 176 -9.43 -5.92 10.56
CA LYS A 176 -9.33 -4.57 11.13
C LYS A 176 -8.46 -3.69 10.25
N ASP A 177 -9.05 -2.66 9.65
CA ASP A 177 -8.30 -1.67 8.89
C ASP A 177 -7.30 -0.95 9.81
N LYS A 178 -6.04 -0.93 9.40
CA LYS A 178 -5.04 -0.10 10.05
C LYS A 178 -5.21 1.32 9.52
N GLU A 179 -5.88 2.18 10.28
CA GLU A 179 -6.19 3.55 9.86
C GLU A 179 -5.03 4.53 10.06
N SER A 180 -3.93 4.09 10.66
CA SER A 180 -2.79 4.94 11.02
C SER A 180 -1.48 4.27 10.59
N TRP A 181 -0.56 5.07 10.05
CA TRP A 181 0.81 4.63 9.77
C TRP A 181 1.60 4.36 11.06
N LYS A 182 1.39 5.19 12.08
CA LYS A 182 2.04 4.98 13.39
C LYS A 182 1.47 3.71 14.02
N PRO A 183 2.30 2.71 14.37
CA PRO A 183 1.88 1.70 15.30
C PRO A 183 1.50 2.41 16.62
N ASP A 184 0.37 2.03 17.20
CA ASP A 184 -0.04 2.52 18.51
C ASP A 184 1.14 2.33 19.48
N ILE A 185 1.75 3.46 19.89
CA ILE A 185 2.77 3.50 20.93
C ILE A 185 2.04 3.61 22.26
#